data_2245005ce0524c4daa744ca0b0bd0a53
#
_entry.id   2245005ce0524c4daa744ca0b0bd0a53
#
_cell.length_a   1.000
_cell.length_b   1.000
_cell.length_c   1.000
_cell.angle_alpha   90.00
_cell.angle_beta   90.00
_cell.angle_gamma   90.00
#
_symmetry.space_group_name_H-M   'P 1'
#
loop_
_entity.id
_entity.type
_entity.pdbx_description
1 polymer ?
#
loop_
_entity_poly.entity_id
_entity_poly.type
_entity_poly.pdbx_seq_one_letter_code
_entity_poly.pdbx_strand_id
1 'polypeptide(L)'
;MELTKNLSQAKLFKSLVVIVLGSIALTISAKIKIPFYPVPMTMQTFVVLFLGISLGHKIALATVGLYLIEGIAGLPVFSNSPEKGVGLVYFTGPTMGYLIGFLTACYLASKIKIDDNFFVVLFKLIIATSTIYILGLIWLGTLIGWDKPIFALGAKPFLLAEIFKIMILALLTKYIIKIKKFI
;
A
#
# COMPACT_ATOMS: atom_id res chain seq x y z
N MET A 1 -26.16 25.25 -15.09
CA MET A 1 -24.71 25.27 -15.28
C MET A 1 -23.93 25.51 -13.99
N GLU A 2 -24.33 26.42 -13.08
CA GLU A 2 -23.67 26.63 -11.78
C GLU A 2 -23.81 25.44 -10.80
N LEU A 3 -24.99 24.85 -10.69
CA LEU A 3 -25.25 23.69 -9.80
C LEU A 3 -24.36 22.49 -10.14
N THR A 4 -24.15 22.19 -11.42
CA THR A 4 -23.27 21.08 -11.86
C THR A 4 -21.80 21.38 -11.57
N LYS A 5 -21.39 22.64 -11.66
CA LYS A 5 -20.02 23.11 -11.34
C LYS A 5 -19.75 22.97 -9.83
N ASN A 6 -20.70 23.39 -9.00
CA ASN A 6 -20.60 23.29 -7.54
C ASN A 6 -20.55 21.83 -7.05
N LEU A 7 -21.36 20.92 -7.64
CA LEU A 7 -21.31 19.49 -7.33
C LEU A 7 -19.98 18.84 -7.74
N SER A 8 -19.42 19.28 -8.87
CA SER A 8 -18.09 18.80 -9.33
C SER A 8 -16.97 19.26 -8.39
N GLN A 9 -17.00 20.51 -7.94
CA GLN A 9 -16.03 21.06 -7.00
C GLN A 9 -16.11 20.40 -5.63
N ALA A 10 -17.31 20.13 -5.12
CA ALA A 10 -17.52 19.44 -3.85
C ALA A 10 -16.98 17.98 -3.89
N LYS A 11 -17.18 17.27 -5.00
CA LYS A 11 -16.61 15.93 -5.20
C LYS A 11 -15.08 15.95 -5.27
N LEU A 12 -14.52 16.94 -5.99
CA LEU A 12 -13.06 17.10 -6.08
C LEU A 12 -12.44 17.36 -4.71
N PHE A 13 -13.01 18.32 -3.95
CA PHE A 13 -12.55 18.63 -2.60
C PHE A 13 -12.60 17.40 -1.68
N LYS A 14 -13.71 16.66 -1.70
CA LYS A 14 -13.87 15.42 -0.94
C LYS A 14 -12.82 14.38 -1.29
N SER A 15 -12.54 14.20 -2.58
CA SER A 15 -11.50 13.28 -3.06
C SER A 15 -10.11 13.70 -2.57
N LEU A 16 -9.78 14.98 -2.61
CA LEU A 16 -8.50 15.51 -2.12
C LEU A 16 -8.33 15.26 -0.61
N VAL A 17 -9.37 15.52 0.18
CA VAL A 17 -9.34 15.24 1.63
C VAL A 17 -9.09 13.76 1.88
N VAL A 18 -9.78 12.87 1.15
CA VAL A 18 -9.61 11.40 1.30
C VAL A 18 -8.19 10.97 0.90
N ILE A 19 -7.62 11.54 -0.15
CA ILE A 19 -6.24 11.26 -0.59
C ILE A 19 -5.24 11.63 0.51
N VAL A 20 -5.36 12.82 1.09
CA VAL A 20 -4.48 13.28 2.18
C VAL A 20 -4.65 12.42 3.43
N LEU A 21 -5.88 12.13 3.85
CA LEU A 21 -6.13 11.25 5.01
C LEU A 21 -5.58 9.84 4.78
N GLY A 22 -5.69 9.32 3.57
CA GLY A 22 -5.12 8.02 3.19
C GLY A 22 -3.59 8.02 3.22
N SER A 23 -2.93 9.10 2.78
CA SER A 23 -1.47 9.25 2.88
C SER A 23 -1.02 9.31 4.34
N ILE A 24 -1.75 10.04 5.20
CA ILE A 24 -1.50 10.06 6.65
C ILE A 24 -1.65 8.65 7.25
N ALA A 25 -2.69 7.91 6.86
CA ALA A 25 -2.90 6.54 7.32
C ALA A 25 -1.73 5.61 6.90
N LEU A 26 -1.21 5.75 5.66
CA LEU A 26 -0.02 5.03 5.20
C LEU A 26 1.21 5.41 6.04
N THR A 27 1.41 6.69 6.33
CA THR A 27 2.51 7.17 7.18
C THR A 27 2.44 6.57 8.59
N ILE A 28 1.26 6.60 9.22
CA ILE A 28 1.07 6.00 10.55
C ILE A 28 1.35 4.49 10.48
N SER A 29 0.83 3.79 9.48
CA SER A 29 1.02 2.35 9.31
C SER A 29 2.48 1.97 9.05
N ALA A 30 3.28 2.87 8.47
CA ALA A 30 4.72 2.71 8.28
C ALA A 30 5.49 2.72 9.61
N LYS A 31 4.98 3.46 10.61
CA LYS A 31 5.60 3.54 11.95
C LYS A 31 5.20 2.38 12.86
N ILE A 32 4.12 1.68 12.55
CA ILE A 32 3.73 0.42 13.22
C ILE A 32 4.55 -0.70 12.58
N LYS A 33 5.73 -0.99 13.15
CA LYS A 33 6.70 -1.91 12.57
C LYS A 33 7.31 -2.87 13.59
N ILE A 34 7.66 -4.08 13.11
CA ILE A 34 8.57 -5.00 13.78
C ILE A 34 9.91 -4.91 13.03
N PRO A 35 11.01 -4.58 13.72
CA PRO A 35 12.30 -4.35 13.07
C PRO A 35 12.95 -5.66 12.65
N PHE A 36 12.77 -6.06 11.40
CA PHE A 36 13.58 -7.07 10.73
C PHE A 36 14.65 -6.40 9.86
N TYR A 37 15.73 -7.10 9.61
CA TYR A 37 16.79 -6.65 8.72
C TYR A 37 16.86 -7.58 7.49
N PRO A 38 17.04 -7.05 6.27
CA PRO A 38 17.21 -5.64 5.89
C PRO A 38 15.89 -4.86 5.73
N VAL A 39 14.75 -5.55 5.70
CA VAL A 39 13.43 -4.97 5.46
C VAL A 39 12.56 -5.12 6.71
N PRO A 40 11.96 -4.05 7.24
CA PRO A 40 11.06 -4.14 8.40
C PRO A 40 9.69 -4.69 7.99
N MET A 41 9.03 -5.40 8.89
CA MET A 41 7.62 -5.74 8.77
C MET A 41 6.77 -4.57 9.25
N THR A 42 5.82 -4.11 8.42
CA THR A 42 4.95 -2.98 8.74
C THR A 42 3.47 -3.29 8.54
N MET A 43 2.58 -2.43 9.03
CA MET A 43 1.15 -2.48 8.73
C MET A 43 0.78 -1.87 7.36
N GLN A 44 1.75 -1.37 6.60
CA GLN A 44 1.51 -0.67 5.33
C GLN A 44 0.80 -1.54 4.29
N THR A 45 1.17 -2.82 4.16
CA THR A 45 0.54 -3.74 3.19
C THR A 45 -0.97 -3.86 3.43
N PHE A 46 -1.38 -3.94 4.71
CA PHE A 46 -2.80 -3.92 5.09
C PHE A 46 -3.50 -2.64 4.63
N VAL A 47 -2.90 -1.47 4.90
CA VAL A 47 -3.50 -0.17 4.54
C VAL A 47 -3.53 0.03 3.04
N VAL A 48 -2.48 -0.36 2.30
CA VAL A 48 -2.44 -0.31 0.83
C VAL A 48 -3.60 -1.09 0.20
N LEU A 49 -3.79 -2.33 0.64
CA LEU A 49 -4.88 -3.18 0.15
C LEU A 49 -6.26 -2.63 0.55
N PHE A 50 -6.39 -2.17 1.80
CA PHE A 50 -7.60 -1.51 2.29
C PHE A 50 -7.98 -0.29 1.45
N LEU A 51 -7.04 0.60 1.14
CA LEU A 51 -7.26 1.77 0.29
C LEU A 51 -7.69 1.35 -1.12
N GLY A 52 -7.07 0.31 -1.70
CA GLY A 52 -7.48 -0.24 -2.99
C GLY A 52 -8.95 -0.67 -2.98
N ILE A 53 -9.37 -1.47 -1.99
CA ILE A 53 -10.74 -1.96 -1.85
C ILE A 53 -11.73 -0.81 -1.62
N SER A 54 -11.39 0.12 -0.71
CA SER A 54 -12.30 1.14 -0.19
C SER A 54 -12.49 2.34 -1.12
N LEU A 55 -11.43 2.77 -1.83
CA LEU A 55 -11.44 4.03 -2.60
C LEU A 55 -11.56 3.84 -4.11
N GLY A 56 -11.30 2.61 -4.60
CA GLY A 56 -11.22 2.34 -6.04
C GLY A 56 -9.92 2.86 -6.67
N HIS A 57 -9.65 2.43 -7.91
CA HIS A 57 -8.31 2.56 -8.50
C HIS A 57 -7.79 4.01 -8.62
N LYS A 58 -8.64 4.98 -9.00
CA LYS A 58 -8.20 6.37 -9.23
C LYS A 58 -7.73 7.05 -7.94
N ILE A 59 -8.58 7.05 -6.93
CA ILE A 59 -8.29 7.71 -5.63
C ILE A 59 -7.23 6.94 -4.87
N ALA A 60 -7.30 5.61 -4.86
CA ALA A 60 -6.32 4.78 -4.17
C ALA A 60 -4.91 4.92 -4.76
N LEU A 61 -4.76 4.91 -6.09
CA LEU A 61 -3.47 5.17 -6.74
C LEU A 61 -2.95 6.59 -6.48
N ALA A 62 -3.85 7.60 -6.51
CA ALA A 62 -3.48 8.96 -6.17
C ALA A 62 -3.00 9.07 -4.70
N THR A 63 -3.64 8.34 -3.78
CA THR A 63 -3.25 8.29 -2.37
C THR A 63 -1.85 7.68 -2.17
N VAL A 64 -1.62 6.50 -2.77
CA VAL A 64 -0.29 5.85 -2.70
C VAL A 64 0.75 6.69 -3.41
N GLY A 65 0.40 7.28 -4.57
CA GLY A 65 1.28 8.19 -5.31
C GLY A 65 1.66 9.42 -4.48
N LEU A 66 0.70 10.06 -3.81
CA LEU A 66 0.97 11.20 -2.91
C LEU A 66 1.93 10.78 -1.80
N TYR A 67 1.67 9.65 -1.13
CA TYR A 67 2.55 9.12 -0.08
C TYR A 67 3.99 8.92 -0.56
N LEU A 68 4.19 8.41 -1.79
CA LEU A 68 5.52 8.25 -2.36
C LEU A 68 6.16 9.61 -2.68
N ILE A 69 5.39 10.56 -3.22
CA ILE A 69 5.87 11.92 -3.52
C ILE A 69 6.27 12.65 -2.23
N GLU A 70 5.47 12.55 -1.16
CA GLU A 70 5.79 13.10 0.16
C GLU A 70 7.16 12.58 0.65
N GLY A 71 7.40 11.28 0.52
CA GLY A 71 8.68 10.68 0.89
C GLY A 71 9.84 11.12 0.01
N ILE A 72 9.63 11.26 -1.32
CA ILE A 72 10.63 11.79 -2.27
C ILE A 72 10.95 13.26 -1.95
N ALA A 73 9.95 14.04 -1.55
CA ALA A 73 10.10 15.44 -1.15
C ALA A 73 10.85 15.62 0.19
N GLY A 74 11.20 14.53 0.86
CA GLY A 74 11.99 14.57 2.10
C GLY A 74 11.18 14.49 3.38
N LEU A 75 9.86 14.29 3.31
CA LEU A 75 9.06 14.06 4.51
C LEU A 75 9.37 12.66 5.09
N PRO A 76 9.51 12.51 6.42
CA PRO A 76 9.87 11.24 7.05
C PRO A 76 8.68 10.28 7.17
N VAL A 77 8.00 10.02 6.04
CA VAL A 77 6.77 9.21 5.98
C VAL A 77 7.05 7.70 5.94
N PHE A 78 8.24 7.26 5.50
CA PHE A 78 8.58 5.85 5.37
C PHE A 78 8.99 5.20 6.71
N SER A 79 8.99 3.87 6.75
CA SER A 79 9.12 3.08 7.98
C SER A 79 10.41 3.33 8.76
N ASN A 80 11.53 3.50 8.06
CA ASN A 80 12.86 3.73 8.64
C ASN A 80 13.37 5.16 8.40
N SER A 81 12.49 6.11 8.10
CA SER A 81 12.85 7.52 8.02
C SER A 81 12.54 8.21 9.36
N PRO A 82 13.38 9.18 9.82
CA PRO A 82 14.56 9.68 9.13
C PRO A 82 15.84 8.85 9.32
N GLU A 83 15.87 7.82 10.17
CA GLU A 83 17.11 7.12 10.62
C GLU A 83 17.91 6.51 9.46
N LYS A 84 17.26 6.04 8.40
CA LYS A 84 17.89 5.52 7.17
C LYS A 84 17.78 6.47 5.99
N GLY A 85 17.67 7.78 6.26
CA GLY A 85 17.58 8.83 5.27
C GLY A 85 16.16 9.25 4.95
N VAL A 86 16.05 10.33 4.19
CA VAL A 86 14.80 10.92 3.66
C VAL A 86 15.00 11.30 2.19
N GLY A 87 13.91 11.56 1.50
CA GLY A 87 13.95 11.94 0.10
C GLY A 87 14.42 10.80 -0.81
N LEU A 88 15.07 11.15 -1.89
CA LEU A 88 15.58 10.19 -2.88
C LEU A 88 16.57 9.18 -2.30
N VAL A 89 17.33 9.56 -1.27
CA VAL A 89 18.30 8.65 -0.61
C VAL A 89 17.59 7.43 -0.02
N TYR A 90 16.37 7.58 0.48
CA TYR A 90 15.60 6.43 0.99
C TYR A 90 15.31 5.39 -0.10
N PHE A 91 15.14 5.82 -1.36
CA PHE A 91 14.86 4.94 -2.49
C PHE A 91 16.09 4.13 -2.96
N THR A 92 17.29 4.45 -2.51
CA THR A 92 18.47 3.59 -2.74
C THR A 92 18.54 2.43 -1.73
N GLY A 93 17.66 2.42 -0.73
CA GLY A 93 17.61 1.39 0.30
C GLY A 93 16.81 0.13 -0.10
N PRO A 94 16.80 -0.89 0.77
CA PRO A 94 16.25 -2.22 0.47
C PRO A 94 14.72 -2.26 0.31
N THR A 95 14.00 -1.19 0.68
CA THR A 95 12.53 -1.15 0.68
C THR A 95 11.93 -0.57 -0.59
N MET A 96 12.72 0.01 -1.51
CA MET A 96 12.21 0.69 -2.70
C MET A 96 11.30 -0.20 -3.55
N GLY A 97 11.72 -1.43 -3.85
CA GLY A 97 10.91 -2.34 -4.67
C GLY A 97 9.54 -2.64 -4.07
N TYR A 98 9.45 -2.75 -2.75
CA TYR A 98 8.18 -2.94 -2.04
C TYR A 98 7.30 -1.69 -2.13
N LEU A 99 7.87 -0.50 -2.04
CA LEU A 99 7.14 0.77 -2.18
C LEU A 99 6.53 0.92 -3.58
N ILE A 100 7.27 0.57 -4.63
CA ILE A 100 6.75 0.52 -6.00
C ILE A 100 5.64 -0.54 -6.11
N GLY A 101 5.83 -1.70 -5.46
CA GLY A 101 4.85 -2.76 -5.37
C GLY A 101 3.51 -2.33 -4.74
N PHE A 102 3.49 -1.29 -3.91
CA PHE A 102 2.25 -0.75 -3.35
C PHE A 102 1.31 -0.20 -4.42
N LEU A 103 1.82 0.42 -5.48
CA LEU A 103 1.00 0.91 -6.58
C LEU A 103 0.29 -0.23 -7.31
N THR A 104 1.02 -1.29 -7.64
CA THR A 104 0.45 -2.47 -8.32
C THR A 104 -0.55 -3.20 -7.44
N ALA A 105 -0.20 -3.43 -6.17
CA ALA A 105 -1.08 -4.10 -5.22
C ALA A 105 -2.37 -3.32 -4.95
N CYS A 106 -2.27 -2.01 -4.77
CA CYS A 106 -3.40 -1.11 -4.58
C CYS A 106 -4.34 -1.15 -5.81
N TYR A 107 -3.78 -1.11 -7.02
CA TYR A 107 -4.55 -1.23 -8.25
C TYR A 107 -5.28 -2.57 -8.33
N LEU A 108 -4.59 -3.69 -8.08
CA LEU A 108 -5.19 -5.03 -8.12
C LEU A 108 -6.29 -5.20 -7.06
N ALA A 109 -6.04 -4.74 -5.83
CA ALA A 109 -7.05 -4.77 -4.77
C ALA A 109 -8.31 -3.97 -5.13
N SER A 110 -8.17 -2.88 -5.89
CA SER A 110 -9.30 -2.07 -6.36
C SER A 110 -10.27 -2.79 -7.30
N LYS A 111 -9.85 -3.90 -7.89
CA LYS A 111 -10.66 -4.75 -8.78
C LYS A 111 -11.56 -5.74 -8.02
N ILE A 112 -11.50 -5.76 -6.71
CA ILE A 112 -12.40 -6.56 -5.88
C ILE A 112 -13.78 -5.94 -5.92
N LYS A 113 -14.81 -6.80 -6.12
CA LYS A 113 -16.22 -6.42 -6.24
C LYS A 113 -17.01 -6.85 -5.01
N ILE A 114 -18.17 -6.21 -4.79
CA ILE A 114 -19.05 -6.55 -3.65
C ILE A 114 -19.65 -7.96 -3.76
N ASP A 115 -19.84 -8.45 -4.99
CA ASP A 115 -20.40 -9.75 -5.30
C ASP A 115 -19.35 -10.87 -5.30
N ASP A 116 -18.08 -10.54 -5.17
CA ASP A 116 -17.02 -11.55 -5.05
C ASP A 116 -17.23 -12.36 -3.75
N ASN A 117 -17.20 -13.68 -3.86
CA ASN A 117 -17.23 -14.54 -2.68
C ASN A 117 -15.88 -14.49 -1.92
N PHE A 118 -15.89 -14.99 -0.69
CA PHE A 118 -14.71 -14.95 0.20
C PHE A 118 -13.44 -15.52 -0.46
N PHE A 119 -13.53 -16.66 -1.13
CA PHE A 119 -12.37 -17.31 -1.76
C PHE A 119 -11.82 -16.51 -2.94
N VAL A 120 -12.70 -15.90 -3.75
CA VAL A 120 -12.29 -15.01 -4.85
C VAL A 120 -11.61 -13.75 -4.31
N VAL A 121 -12.15 -13.15 -3.25
CA VAL A 121 -11.53 -12.00 -2.57
C VAL A 121 -10.16 -12.39 -2.03
N LEU A 122 -10.07 -13.52 -1.31
CA LEU A 122 -8.83 -14.01 -0.75
C LEU A 122 -7.77 -14.22 -1.85
N PHE A 123 -8.12 -14.87 -2.95
CA PHE A 123 -7.23 -15.10 -4.09
C PHE A 123 -6.75 -13.80 -4.73
N LYS A 124 -7.65 -12.83 -4.95
CA LYS A 124 -7.30 -11.51 -5.47
C LYS A 124 -6.34 -10.76 -4.54
N LEU A 125 -6.54 -10.83 -3.22
CA LEU A 125 -5.66 -10.23 -2.24
C LEU A 125 -4.28 -10.90 -2.19
N ILE A 126 -4.23 -12.23 -2.31
CA ILE A 126 -2.96 -12.96 -2.42
C ILE A 126 -2.19 -12.48 -3.65
N ILE A 127 -2.83 -12.41 -4.81
CA ILE A 127 -2.18 -11.91 -6.04
C ILE A 127 -1.69 -10.47 -5.84
N ALA A 128 -2.53 -9.60 -5.30
CA ALA A 128 -2.16 -8.21 -5.04
C ALA A 128 -0.94 -8.10 -4.11
N THR A 129 -0.94 -8.85 -3.00
CA THR A 129 0.18 -8.87 -2.06
C THR A 129 1.44 -9.45 -2.69
N SER A 130 1.31 -10.50 -3.50
CA SER A 130 2.45 -11.12 -4.18
C SER A 130 3.22 -10.13 -5.07
N THR A 131 2.53 -9.15 -5.69
CA THR A 131 3.23 -8.14 -6.51
C THR A 131 4.16 -7.26 -5.68
N ILE A 132 3.81 -6.97 -4.41
CA ILE A 132 4.69 -6.22 -3.49
C ILE A 132 5.98 -7.01 -3.26
N TYR A 133 5.85 -8.31 -2.96
CA TYR A 133 7.00 -9.17 -2.67
C TYR A 133 7.83 -9.46 -3.91
N ILE A 134 7.22 -9.70 -5.07
CA ILE A 134 7.94 -9.92 -6.32
C ILE A 134 8.84 -8.72 -6.64
N LEU A 135 8.28 -7.52 -6.67
CA LEU A 135 9.05 -6.29 -6.95
C LEU A 135 10.07 -6.00 -5.83
N GLY A 136 9.69 -6.24 -4.57
CA GLY A 136 10.57 -6.08 -3.43
C GLY A 136 11.78 -7.02 -3.45
N LEU A 137 11.56 -8.31 -3.75
CA LEU A 137 12.63 -9.31 -3.81
C LEU A 137 13.55 -9.10 -5.01
N ILE A 138 12.99 -8.72 -6.17
CA ILE A 138 13.80 -8.37 -7.36
C ILE A 138 14.73 -7.20 -6.99
N TRP A 139 14.20 -6.13 -6.41
CA TRP A 139 15.00 -4.99 -5.99
C TRP A 139 16.04 -5.37 -4.93
N LEU A 140 15.63 -6.13 -3.91
CA LEU A 140 16.52 -6.56 -2.85
C LEU A 140 17.69 -7.40 -3.40
N GLY A 141 17.40 -8.35 -4.31
CA GLY A 141 18.42 -9.19 -4.94
C GLY A 141 19.41 -8.38 -5.78
N THR A 142 18.94 -7.36 -6.51
CA THR A 142 19.84 -6.46 -7.26
C THR A 142 20.68 -5.58 -6.35
N LEU A 143 20.17 -5.25 -5.16
CA LEU A 143 20.86 -4.36 -4.22
C LEU A 143 21.92 -5.08 -3.39
N ILE A 144 21.62 -6.28 -2.85
CA ILE A 144 22.52 -6.97 -1.91
C ILE A 144 23.24 -8.19 -2.50
N GLY A 145 22.92 -8.53 -3.77
CA GLY A 145 23.47 -9.67 -4.51
C GLY A 145 22.57 -10.90 -4.44
N TRP A 146 22.48 -11.63 -5.57
CA TRP A 146 21.67 -12.84 -5.71
C TRP A 146 22.29 -14.10 -5.08
N ASP A 147 23.53 -13.99 -4.60
CA ASP A 147 24.22 -14.99 -3.78
C ASP A 147 23.66 -15.10 -2.37
N LYS A 148 22.91 -14.08 -1.92
CA LYS A 148 22.25 -14.07 -0.61
C LYS A 148 20.91 -14.79 -0.63
N PRO A 149 20.42 -15.29 0.52
CA PRO A 149 19.11 -15.95 0.62
C PRO A 149 17.97 -14.91 0.58
N ILE A 150 17.75 -14.28 -0.59
CA ILE A 150 16.86 -13.13 -0.78
C ILE A 150 15.44 -13.39 -0.26
N PHE A 151 14.87 -14.56 -0.57
CA PHE A 151 13.53 -14.93 -0.07
C PHE A 151 13.47 -15.02 1.46
N ALA A 152 14.50 -15.62 2.07
CA ALA A 152 14.55 -15.74 3.53
C ALA A 152 14.69 -14.37 4.23
N LEU A 153 15.36 -13.42 3.59
CA LEU A 153 15.57 -12.07 4.12
C LEU A 153 14.39 -11.12 3.85
N GLY A 154 13.77 -11.23 2.68
CA GLY A 154 12.80 -10.23 2.20
C GLY A 154 11.33 -10.68 2.18
N ALA A 155 11.02 -11.97 2.39
CA ALA A 155 9.64 -12.47 2.36
C ALA A 155 9.30 -13.41 3.51
N LYS A 156 10.08 -14.45 3.73
CA LYS A 156 9.78 -15.55 4.69
C LYS A 156 9.32 -15.05 6.07
N PRO A 157 9.97 -14.06 6.73
CA PRO A 157 9.56 -13.61 8.07
C PRO A 157 8.18 -12.96 8.10
N PHE A 158 7.69 -12.47 6.94
CA PHE A 158 6.46 -11.69 6.86
C PHE A 158 5.24 -12.53 6.50
N LEU A 159 5.42 -13.71 5.90
CA LEU A 159 4.34 -14.53 5.32
C LEU A 159 3.19 -14.79 6.30
N LEU A 160 3.50 -15.14 7.54
CA LEU A 160 2.46 -15.41 8.53
C LEU A 160 1.62 -14.15 8.82
N ALA A 161 2.27 -13.02 9.02
CA ALA A 161 1.59 -11.74 9.26
C ALA A 161 0.76 -11.30 8.04
N GLU A 162 1.27 -11.52 6.82
CA GLU A 162 0.51 -11.21 5.60
C GLU A 162 -0.75 -12.09 5.47
N ILE A 163 -0.67 -13.37 5.79
CA ILE A 163 -1.85 -14.26 5.81
C ILE A 163 -2.92 -13.69 6.74
N PHE A 164 -2.56 -13.29 7.97
CA PHE A 164 -3.51 -12.67 8.91
C PHE A 164 -4.13 -11.38 8.36
N LYS A 165 -3.32 -10.49 7.80
CA LYS A 165 -3.79 -9.22 7.22
C LYS A 165 -4.76 -9.46 6.07
N ILE A 166 -4.43 -10.37 5.15
CA ILE A 166 -5.26 -10.74 4.00
C ILE A 166 -6.58 -11.38 4.47
N MET A 167 -6.54 -12.27 5.47
CA MET A 167 -7.75 -12.89 6.01
C MET A 167 -8.70 -11.86 6.63
N ILE A 168 -8.18 -10.94 7.45
CA ILE A 168 -8.98 -9.86 8.05
C ILE A 168 -9.62 -9.00 6.95
N LEU A 169 -8.83 -8.61 5.94
CA LEU A 169 -9.36 -7.81 4.82
C LEU A 169 -10.43 -8.58 4.03
N ALA A 170 -10.22 -9.87 3.77
CA ALA A 170 -11.19 -10.70 3.04
C ALA A 170 -12.52 -10.79 3.79
N LEU A 171 -12.50 -10.98 5.11
CA LEU A 171 -13.69 -11.01 5.97
C LEU A 171 -14.41 -9.66 5.99
N LEU A 172 -13.67 -8.55 6.03
CA LEU A 172 -14.22 -7.20 6.12
C LEU A 172 -14.57 -6.59 4.77
N THR A 173 -14.23 -7.21 3.65
CA THR A 173 -14.35 -6.63 2.30
C THR A 173 -15.76 -6.10 2.00
N LYS A 174 -16.82 -6.83 2.37
CA LYS A 174 -18.21 -6.40 2.14
C LYS A 174 -18.55 -5.09 2.85
N TYR A 175 -17.92 -4.82 3.98
CA TYR A 175 -18.09 -3.56 4.71
C TYR A 175 -17.20 -2.46 4.15
N ILE A 176 -15.94 -2.78 3.87
CA ILE A 176 -14.95 -1.84 3.34
C ILE A 176 -15.36 -1.27 1.99
N ILE A 177 -15.87 -2.11 1.09
CA ILE A 177 -16.25 -1.68 -0.27
C ILE A 177 -17.42 -0.68 -0.28
N LYS A 178 -18.25 -0.68 0.77
CA LYS A 178 -19.35 0.30 0.90
C LYS A 178 -18.84 1.73 1.08
N ILE A 179 -17.61 1.91 1.54
CA ILE A 179 -16.96 3.23 1.70
C ILE A 179 -16.90 3.97 0.36
N LYS A 180 -16.77 3.25 -0.78
CA LYS A 180 -16.80 3.85 -2.13
C LYS A 180 -18.06 4.70 -2.38
N LYS A 181 -19.17 4.39 -1.72
CA LYS A 181 -20.44 5.13 -1.91
C LYS A 181 -20.43 6.52 -1.28
N PHE A 182 -19.49 6.77 -0.35
CA PHE A 182 -19.38 8.04 0.36
C PHE A 182 -18.39 9.01 -0.28
N ILE A 183 -17.68 8.58 -1.31
CA ILE A 183 -16.65 9.34 -2.04
C ILE A 183 -17.16 9.67 -3.44
#